data_62a336928438a945425a468ef79cff7f
#
_entry.id   62a336928438a945425a468ef79cff7f
#
_cell.length_a   1.000
_cell.length_b   1.000
_cell.length_c   1.000
_cell.angle_alpha   90.00
_cell.angle_beta   90.00
_cell.angle_gamma   90.00
#
_symmetry.space_group_name_H-M   'P 1'
#
loop_
_entity.id
_entity.type
_entity.pdbx_description
1 polymer ?
#
loop_
_entity_poly.entity_id
_entity_poly.type
_entity_poly.pdbx_seq_one_letter_code
_entity_poly.pdbx_strand_id
1 'polypeptide(L)'
;MNRIYLFILLTFTSYTFSQEYTAEQRANFAKMIFNVSGIVTDSETSEPLEYATISLKHKRIPDKIFGGITDENGKFSVEVNPGMYNIKIDYISFESYVDDNLRVIENTDIGNIALNLDVSMLDEVEVRAERTQVEVRLDKKIYNVGQDITVRGGNVSDVLANIPSIEVDFDGNVSLRGNSNVKILINGKPSGLVGLA
;
A
#
# COMPACT_ATOMS: atom_id res chain seq x y z
N MET A 1 34.76 24.37 65.87
CA MET A 1 34.25 25.37 64.92
C MET A 1 34.34 24.93 63.46
N ASN A 2 35.39 24.23 63.05
CA ASN A 2 35.58 23.83 61.62
C ASN A 2 34.55 22.84 61.01
N ARG A 3 33.88 22.07 61.84
CA ARG A 3 32.87 21.08 61.31
C ARG A 3 31.54 21.72 60.90
N ILE A 4 31.21 22.86 61.47
CA ILE A 4 29.96 23.58 61.14
C ILE A 4 30.10 24.32 59.79
N TYR A 5 31.27 24.85 59.48
CA TYR A 5 31.55 25.51 58.21
C TYR A 5 31.54 24.50 57.03
N LEU A 6 32.01 23.25 57.28
CA LEU A 6 31.94 22.19 56.28
C LEU A 6 30.52 21.81 55.91
N PHE A 7 29.59 21.78 56.89
CA PHE A 7 28.18 21.49 56.68
C PHE A 7 27.47 22.62 55.91
N ILE A 8 27.78 23.87 56.21
CA ILE A 8 27.23 25.04 55.50
C ILE A 8 27.76 25.08 54.06
N LEU A 9 29.00 24.72 53.81
CA LEU A 9 29.55 24.65 52.44
C LEU A 9 28.88 23.53 51.61
N LEU A 10 28.56 22.40 52.23
CA LEU A 10 27.93 21.26 51.56
C LEU A 10 26.48 21.51 51.18
N THR A 11 25.74 22.36 51.92
CA THR A 11 24.34 22.72 51.63
C THR A 11 24.21 23.78 50.54
N PHE A 12 25.29 24.53 50.25
CA PHE A 12 25.26 25.59 49.23
C PHE A 12 25.46 25.06 47.80
N THR A 13 25.93 23.83 47.60
CA THR A 13 26.15 23.24 46.28
C THR A 13 24.91 22.58 45.70
N SER A 14 23.79 22.52 46.42
CA SER A 14 22.53 21.82 45.97
C SER A 14 21.55 22.70 45.24
N TYR A 15 21.83 23.98 45.04
CA TYR A 15 21.03 24.80 44.14
C TYR A 15 21.42 24.52 42.68
N THR A 16 21.06 23.35 42.19
CA THR A 16 21.05 23.11 40.75
C THR A 16 19.99 24.03 40.16
N PHE A 17 20.44 25.02 39.38
CA PHE A 17 19.56 25.86 38.57
C PHE A 17 18.85 24.95 37.58
N SER A 18 17.64 24.52 37.93
CA SER A 18 16.67 24.05 36.95
C SER A 18 16.26 25.29 36.16
N GLN A 19 16.88 25.51 35.00
CA GLN A 19 16.42 26.53 34.06
C GLN A 19 15.08 26.05 33.48
N GLU A 20 14.00 26.42 34.11
CA GLU A 20 12.68 26.28 33.49
C GLU A 20 12.56 27.32 32.38
N TYR A 21 12.50 26.82 31.15
CA TYR A 21 12.16 27.67 30.01
C TYR A 21 10.82 28.36 30.24
N THR A 22 10.78 29.67 30.08
CA THR A 22 9.54 30.45 30.19
C THR A 22 8.54 30.02 29.10
N ALA A 23 7.23 30.24 29.32
CA ALA A 23 6.21 29.92 28.32
C ALA A 23 6.48 30.61 26.99
N GLU A 24 7.02 31.83 27.01
CA GLU A 24 7.37 32.58 25.82
C GLU A 24 8.56 31.98 25.05
N GLN A 25 9.61 31.52 25.77
CA GLN A 25 10.74 30.81 25.16
C GLN A 25 10.30 29.50 24.49
N ARG A 26 9.39 28.72 25.14
CA ARG A 26 8.81 27.50 24.56
C ARG A 26 7.98 27.81 23.31
N ALA A 27 7.19 28.87 23.33
CA ALA A 27 6.37 29.30 22.18
C ALA A 27 7.24 29.78 21.00
N ASN A 28 8.34 30.49 21.28
CA ASN A 28 9.28 30.93 20.26
C ASN A 28 10.05 29.74 19.66
N PHE A 29 10.51 28.79 20.49
CA PHE A 29 11.15 27.57 20.02
C PHE A 29 10.22 26.75 19.12
N ALA A 30 8.94 26.61 19.48
CA ALA A 30 7.96 25.86 18.68
C ALA A 30 7.69 26.46 17.29
N LYS A 31 8.05 27.73 17.06
CA LYS A 31 7.94 28.41 15.76
C LYS A 31 9.20 28.30 14.89
N MET A 32 10.30 27.82 15.46
CA MET A 32 11.53 27.64 14.70
C MET A 32 11.31 26.61 13.60
N ILE A 33 12.12 26.69 12.55
CA ILE A 33 12.13 25.75 11.42
C ILE A 33 13.50 25.14 11.37
N PHE A 34 13.55 23.81 11.29
CA PHE A 34 14.76 23.03 11.16
C PHE A 34 14.66 22.14 9.92
N ASN A 35 15.81 21.86 9.33
CA ASN A 35 15.91 20.95 8.21
C ASN A 35 16.20 19.52 8.69
N VAL A 36 15.43 18.57 8.15
CA VAL A 36 15.73 17.14 8.19
C VAL A 36 16.22 16.75 6.82
N SER A 37 17.46 16.28 6.74
CA SER A 37 18.12 15.90 5.49
C SER A 37 18.67 14.48 5.55
N GLY A 38 18.95 13.92 4.37
CA GLY A 38 19.54 12.61 4.21
C GLY A 38 19.71 12.25 2.74
N ILE A 39 20.17 11.04 2.48
CA ILE A 39 20.34 10.46 1.15
C ILE A 39 19.64 9.12 1.13
N VAL A 40 18.90 8.83 0.06
CA VAL A 40 18.25 7.52 -0.14
C VAL A 40 18.94 6.79 -1.28
N THR A 41 19.34 5.56 -1.01
CA THR A 41 20.06 4.71 -1.98
C THR A 41 19.43 3.31 -2.04
N ASP A 42 19.64 2.62 -3.13
CA ASP A 42 19.41 1.18 -3.23
C ASP A 42 20.46 0.43 -2.38
N SER A 43 20.01 -0.54 -1.58
CA SER A 43 20.89 -1.32 -0.70
C SER A 43 21.82 -2.27 -1.45
N GLU A 44 21.44 -2.74 -2.65
CA GLU A 44 22.23 -3.69 -3.43
C GLU A 44 23.21 -2.99 -4.37
N THR A 45 22.76 -1.95 -5.07
CA THR A 45 23.56 -1.27 -6.08
C THR A 45 24.29 -0.05 -5.55
N SER A 46 23.84 0.49 -4.39
CA SER A 46 24.28 1.78 -3.83
C SER A 46 23.97 2.97 -4.74
N GLU A 47 23.12 2.81 -5.75
CA GLU A 47 22.69 3.90 -6.63
C GLU A 47 21.70 4.82 -5.89
N PRO A 48 21.77 6.14 -6.14
CA PRO A 48 20.82 7.08 -5.55
C PRO A 48 19.41 6.87 -6.10
N LEU A 49 18.42 6.92 -5.23
CA LEU A 49 17.01 6.79 -5.60
C LEU A 49 16.38 8.18 -5.74
N GLU A 50 16.18 8.62 -6.99
CA GLU A 50 15.50 9.87 -7.34
C GLU A 50 13.99 9.73 -7.18
N TYR A 51 13.31 10.77 -6.70
CA TYR A 51 11.86 10.82 -6.44
C TYR A 51 11.36 9.87 -5.35
N ALA A 52 12.21 9.40 -4.45
CA ALA A 52 11.73 8.73 -3.24
C ALA A 52 10.91 9.73 -2.41
N THR A 53 9.78 9.28 -1.90
CA THR A 53 8.85 10.12 -1.14
C THR A 53 9.18 10.08 0.35
N ILE A 54 9.40 11.23 0.95
CA ILE A 54 9.65 11.39 2.38
C ILE A 54 8.41 11.98 3.04
N SER A 55 7.95 11.37 4.13
CA SER A 55 6.87 11.90 4.96
C SER A 55 7.26 11.92 6.43
N LEU A 56 7.08 13.06 7.10
CA LEU A 56 7.31 13.25 8.53
C LEU A 56 5.98 13.60 9.21
N LYS A 57 5.47 12.69 10.00
CA LYS A 57 4.23 12.86 10.75
C LYS A 57 4.54 13.25 12.19
N HIS A 58 4.02 14.41 12.63
CA HIS A 58 4.26 14.88 14.00
C HIS A 58 3.50 14.01 15.01
N LYS A 59 4.18 13.47 16.05
CA LYS A 59 3.58 12.53 17.02
C LYS A 59 2.44 13.11 17.85
N ARG A 60 2.52 14.39 18.23
CA ARG A 60 1.52 15.06 19.08
C ARG A 60 0.41 15.75 18.29
N ILE A 61 0.64 16.01 17.00
CA ILE A 61 -0.31 16.71 16.11
C ILE A 61 -0.44 15.84 14.86
N PRO A 62 -1.28 14.78 14.88
CA PRO A 62 -1.33 13.78 13.81
C PRO A 62 -1.69 14.31 12.42
N ASP A 63 -2.42 15.43 12.36
CA ASP A 63 -2.83 16.08 11.10
C ASP A 63 -1.69 16.92 10.49
N LYS A 64 -0.59 17.13 11.23
CA LYS A 64 0.57 17.87 10.74
C LYS A 64 1.58 16.93 10.13
N ILE A 65 1.57 16.89 8.80
CA ILE A 65 2.48 16.10 7.99
C ILE A 65 3.33 17.03 7.14
N PHE A 66 4.64 16.80 7.14
CA PHE A 66 5.59 17.47 6.26
C PHE A 66 6.09 16.42 5.26
N GLY A 67 6.41 16.85 4.05
CA GLY A 67 6.87 15.93 3.02
C GLY A 67 7.86 16.55 2.07
N GLY A 68 8.56 15.69 1.35
CA GLY A 68 9.51 16.02 0.32
C GLY A 68 9.76 14.83 -0.59
N ILE A 69 10.57 15.05 -1.60
CA ILE A 69 11.08 14.01 -2.52
C ILE A 69 12.58 14.13 -2.62
N THR A 70 13.25 13.04 -3.01
CA THR A 70 14.69 13.04 -3.29
C THR A 70 14.98 13.65 -4.65
N ASP A 71 16.15 14.26 -4.78
CA ASP A 71 16.72 14.76 -6.04
C ASP A 71 17.44 13.65 -6.84
N GLU A 72 18.07 14.01 -7.98
CA GLU A 72 18.87 13.13 -8.85
C GLU A 72 20.04 12.43 -8.12
N ASN A 73 20.49 12.96 -6.99
CA ASN A 73 21.56 12.38 -6.17
C ASN A 73 20.99 11.61 -4.96
N GLY A 74 19.67 11.35 -4.94
CA GLY A 74 18.99 10.70 -3.82
C GLY A 74 18.89 11.56 -2.56
N LYS A 75 19.24 12.87 -2.59
CA LYS A 75 19.22 13.76 -1.44
C LYS A 75 17.83 14.34 -1.23
N PHE A 76 17.46 14.48 0.04
CA PHE A 76 16.26 15.21 0.44
C PHE A 76 16.57 16.23 1.55
N SER A 77 15.71 17.24 1.63
CA SER A 77 15.70 18.24 2.71
C SER A 77 14.26 18.68 2.95
N VAL A 78 13.78 18.43 4.18
CA VAL A 78 12.41 18.77 4.58
C VAL A 78 12.42 19.71 5.77
N GLU A 79 11.75 20.82 5.63
CA GLU A 79 11.60 21.82 6.70
C GLU A 79 10.49 21.44 7.67
N VAL A 80 10.82 21.38 8.96
CA VAL A 80 9.87 21.00 10.02
C VAL A 80 10.03 21.89 11.26
N ASN A 81 8.99 21.96 12.09
CA ASN A 81 9.12 22.56 13.40
C ASN A 81 9.76 21.58 14.38
N PRO A 82 10.32 22.06 15.52
CA PRO A 82 10.84 21.17 16.54
C PRO A 82 9.77 20.24 17.08
N GLY A 83 10.13 18.96 17.26
CA GLY A 83 9.18 17.94 17.72
C GLY A 83 9.70 16.52 17.62
N MET A 84 8.80 15.59 17.91
CA MET A 84 9.00 14.16 17.68
C MET A 84 8.20 13.75 16.46
N TYR A 85 8.83 13.02 15.56
CA TYR A 85 8.26 12.64 14.29
C TYR A 85 8.35 11.12 14.06
N ASN A 86 7.39 10.61 13.31
CA ASN A 86 7.52 9.36 12.57
C ASN A 86 7.93 9.76 11.16
N ILE A 87 9.10 9.33 10.73
CA ILE A 87 9.53 9.48 9.34
C ILE A 87 9.25 8.18 8.60
N LYS A 88 8.70 8.30 7.40
CA LYS A 88 8.51 7.22 6.46
C LYS A 88 9.08 7.63 5.11
N ILE A 89 9.87 6.74 4.51
CA ILE A 89 10.44 6.92 3.18
C ILE A 89 9.95 5.78 2.31
N ASP A 90 9.30 6.13 1.20
CA ASP A 90 8.71 5.19 0.26
C ASP A 90 9.33 5.38 -1.13
N TYR A 91 9.63 4.26 -1.77
CA TYR A 91 10.01 4.22 -3.18
C TYR A 91 9.33 3.04 -3.87
N ILE A 92 8.96 3.21 -5.14
CA ILE A 92 8.24 2.16 -5.88
C ILE A 92 9.06 0.86 -5.95
N SER A 93 8.43 -0.26 -5.66
CA SER A 93 9.05 -1.60 -5.61
C SER A 93 10.13 -1.81 -4.54
N PHE A 94 10.22 -0.91 -3.55
CA PHE A 94 11.11 -1.05 -2.41
C PHE A 94 10.34 -1.13 -1.10
N GLU A 95 10.94 -1.78 -0.10
CA GLU A 95 10.40 -1.79 1.25
C GLU A 95 10.47 -0.39 1.86
N SER A 96 9.38 0.03 2.51
CA SER A 96 9.35 1.33 3.19
C SER A 96 10.32 1.37 4.35
N TYR A 97 11.14 2.42 4.43
CA TYR A 97 11.88 2.74 5.65
C TYR A 97 10.98 3.49 6.63
N VAL A 98 10.99 3.10 7.92
CA VAL A 98 10.23 3.76 8.98
C VAL A 98 11.12 3.94 10.21
N ASP A 99 11.19 5.18 10.73
CA ASP A 99 11.70 5.47 12.07
C ASP A 99 10.62 6.23 12.85
N ASP A 100 10.17 5.60 13.93
CA ASP A 100 9.08 6.13 14.75
C ASP A 100 9.53 7.14 15.81
N ASN A 101 10.82 7.40 15.96
CA ASN A 101 11.33 8.18 17.09
C ASN A 101 12.27 9.33 16.71
N LEU A 102 12.17 9.85 15.51
CA LEU A 102 12.99 10.96 15.06
C LEU A 102 12.70 12.22 15.90
N ARG A 103 13.71 12.68 16.65
CA ARG A 103 13.63 13.91 17.44
C ARG A 103 14.33 15.04 16.71
N VAL A 104 13.58 16.09 16.38
CA VAL A 104 14.09 17.28 15.70
C VAL A 104 14.04 18.46 16.67
N ILE A 105 15.22 18.94 17.09
CA ILE A 105 15.43 20.12 17.93
C ILE A 105 16.46 21.08 17.34
N GLU A 106 17.10 20.68 16.26
CA GLU A 106 18.09 21.38 15.46
C GLU A 106 18.08 20.78 14.04
N ASN A 107 18.88 21.34 13.12
CA ASN A 107 19.08 20.74 11.81
C ASN A 107 19.63 19.33 11.97
N THR A 108 18.91 18.35 11.43
CA THR A 108 19.16 16.93 11.65
C THR A 108 19.47 16.25 10.32
N ASP A 109 20.67 15.69 10.20
CA ASP A 109 21.03 14.81 9.09
C ASP A 109 20.87 13.35 9.55
N ILE A 110 19.99 12.61 8.91
CA ILE A 110 19.77 11.19 9.20
C ILE A 110 20.67 10.25 8.41
N GLY A 111 21.57 10.82 7.59
CA GLY A 111 22.58 10.10 6.84
C GLY A 111 22.05 9.36 5.62
N ASN A 112 22.71 8.24 5.28
CA ASN A 112 22.32 7.40 4.15
C ASN A 112 21.32 6.33 4.58
N ILE A 113 20.17 6.30 3.92
CA ILE A 113 19.12 5.32 4.08
C ILE A 113 19.14 4.41 2.86
N ALA A 114 19.55 3.16 3.05
CA ALA A 114 19.55 2.14 2.01
C ALA A 114 18.21 1.39 2.04
N LEU A 115 17.44 1.45 0.96
CA LEU A 115 16.19 0.73 0.81
C LEU A 115 16.43 -0.64 0.18
N ASN A 116 15.71 -1.65 0.64
CA ASN A 116 15.73 -2.99 0.05
C ASN A 116 14.62 -3.12 -1.00
N LEU A 117 14.88 -3.88 -2.06
CA LEU A 117 13.85 -4.22 -3.04
C LEU A 117 12.74 -5.05 -2.36
N ASP A 118 11.48 -4.68 -2.56
CA ASP A 118 10.34 -5.46 -2.06
C ASP A 118 10.08 -6.65 -2.99
N VAL A 119 10.68 -7.79 -2.66
CA VAL A 119 10.54 -9.03 -3.43
C VAL A 119 9.12 -9.62 -3.32
N SER A 120 8.33 -9.21 -2.34
CA SER A 120 6.95 -9.70 -2.18
C SER A 120 6.00 -9.11 -3.25
N MET A 121 6.34 -7.95 -3.82
CA MET A 121 5.64 -7.40 -4.98
C MET A 121 6.00 -8.11 -6.30
N LEU A 122 7.08 -8.91 -6.30
CA LEU A 122 7.49 -9.74 -7.42
C LEU A 122 6.86 -11.13 -7.38
N ASP A 123 6.12 -11.45 -6.31
CA ASP A 123 5.26 -12.64 -6.34
C ASP A 123 4.34 -12.47 -7.54
N GLU A 124 4.66 -13.31 -8.52
CA GLU A 124 3.98 -13.58 -9.77
C GLU A 124 2.53 -13.10 -9.67
N VAL A 125 2.20 -12.05 -10.42
CA VAL A 125 0.84 -11.89 -10.89
C VAL A 125 0.60 -13.16 -11.70
N GLU A 126 0.22 -14.25 -11.01
CA GLU A 126 -0.41 -15.38 -11.64
C GLU A 126 -1.64 -14.77 -12.32
N VAL A 127 -1.46 -14.33 -13.55
CA VAL A 127 -2.55 -14.02 -14.44
C VAL A 127 -3.23 -15.38 -14.60
N ARG A 128 -4.09 -15.71 -13.65
CA ARG A 128 -5.15 -16.67 -13.85
C ARG A 128 -6.01 -16.00 -14.92
N ALA A 129 -5.58 -16.19 -16.17
CA ALA A 129 -6.51 -16.11 -17.27
C ALA A 129 -7.64 -17.05 -16.82
N GLU A 130 -8.75 -16.49 -16.41
CA GLU A 130 -9.99 -17.23 -16.19
C GLU A 130 -10.38 -17.80 -17.56
N ARG A 131 -9.65 -18.88 -17.91
CA ARG A 131 -10.04 -19.71 -19.03
C ARG A 131 -11.31 -20.39 -18.56
N THR A 132 -12.40 -20.17 -19.26
CA THR A 132 -13.59 -21.04 -19.22
C THR A 132 -13.07 -22.46 -19.23
N GLN A 133 -13.06 -23.12 -18.04
CA GLN A 133 -12.50 -24.47 -17.94
C GLN A 133 -13.48 -25.41 -18.64
N VAL A 134 -13.14 -25.75 -19.88
CA VAL A 134 -13.85 -26.81 -20.61
C VAL A 134 -13.27 -28.14 -20.19
N GLU A 135 -13.94 -28.84 -19.30
CA GLU A 135 -13.60 -30.22 -18.95
C GLU A 135 -14.19 -31.16 -20.00
N VAL A 136 -13.32 -31.74 -20.83
CA VAL A 136 -13.73 -32.72 -21.85
C VAL A 136 -13.65 -34.13 -21.22
N ARG A 137 -14.82 -34.72 -20.98
CA ARG A 137 -14.94 -36.16 -20.64
C ARG A 137 -15.35 -36.95 -21.89
N LEU A 138 -15.10 -38.24 -21.89
CA LEU A 138 -15.36 -39.10 -23.05
C LEU A 138 -16.83 -39.07 -23.53
N ASP A 139 -17.76 -38.77 -22.63
CA ASP A 139 -19.20 -38.79 -22.85
C ASP A 139 -19.87 -37.38 -22.84
N LYS A 140 -19.18 -36.36 -22.33
CA LYS A 140 -19.74 -35.00 -22.17
C LYS A 140 -18.68 -33.92 -22.13
N LYS A 141 -19.08 -32.69 -22.50
CA LYS A 141 -18.31 -31.47 -22.27
C LYS A 141 -18.98 -30.67 -21.17
N ILE A 142 -18.19 -30.24 -20.16
CA ILE A 142 -18.64 -29.42 -19.05
C ILE A 142 -18.08 -28.02 -19.23
N TYR A 143 -18.95 -27.02 -19.23
CA TYR A 143 -18.60 -25.60 -19.28
C TYR A 143 -18.93 -24.96 -17.95
N ASN A 144 -17.93 -24.47 -17.25
CA ASN A 144 -18.08 -23.76 -15.98
C ASN A 144 -18.32 -22.28 -16.24
N VAL A 145 -19.57 -21.84 -16.14
CA VAL A 145 -20.01 -20.46 -16.48
C VAL A 145 -19.86 -19.49 -15.31
N GLY A 146 -19.73 -19.97 -14.09
CA GLY A 146 -19.77 -19.14 -12.86
C GLY A 146 -18.61 -18.16 -12.69
N GLN A 147 -17.57 -18.27 -13.51
CA GLN A 147 -16.36 -17.42 -13.44
C GLN A 147 -16.21 -16.47 -14.65
N ASP A 148 -17.12 -16.54 -15.62
CA ASP A 148 -17.05 -15.68 -16.79
C ASP A 148 -17.70 -14.32 -16.52
N ILE A 149 -16.88 -13.27 -16.52
CA ILE A 149 -17.29 -11.89 -16.22
C ILE A 149 -18.27 -11.37 -17.31
N THR A 150 -18.19 -11.90 -18.52
CA THR A 150 -19.04 -11.47 -19.65
C THR A 150 -20.50 -11.91 -19.48
N VAL A 151 -20.76 -12.85 -18.57
CA VAL A 151 -22.09 -13.44 -18.34
C VAL A 151 -22.76 -12.92 -17.06
N ARG A 152 -22.09 -12.06 -16.29
CA ARG A 152 -22.66 -11.48 -15.08
C ARG A 152 -23.80 -10.52 -15.42
N GLY A 153 -25.02 -10.92 -15.10
CA GLY A 153 -26.23 -10.12 -15.31
C GLY A 153 -27.03 -10.44 -16.59
N GLY A 154 -26.54 -11.39 -17.38
CA GLY A 154 -27.26 -11.88 -18.58
C GLY A 154 -28.32 -12.96 -18.28
N ASN A 155 -29.13 -13.26 -19.25
CA ASN A 155 -30.09 -14.37 -19.19
C ASN A 155 -29.42 -15.69 -19.63
N VAL A 156 -30.16 -16.81 -19.52
CA VAL A 156 -29.62 -18.15 -19.90
C VAL A 156 -29.27 -18.22 -21.39
N SER A 157 -29.97 -17.51 -22.25
CA SER A 157 -29.69 -17.46 -23.68
C SER A 157 -28.35 -16.79 -23.98
N ASP A 158 -27.99 -15.71 -23.24
CA ASP A 158 -26.68 -15.02 -23.35
C ASP A 158 -25.55 -15.95 -22.96
N VAL A 159 -25.76 -16.76 -21.92
CA VAL A 159 -24.80 -17.77 -21.48
C VAL A 159 -24.60 -18.83 -22.56
N LEU A 160 -25.66 -19.36 -23.13
CA LEU A 160 -25.62 -20.38 -24.13
C LEU A 160 -24.99 -19.89 -25.44
N ALA A 161 -25.21 -18.65 -25.84
CA ALA A 161 -24.61 -18.05 -27.04
C ALA A 161 -23.05 -17.94 -26.96
N ASN A 162 -22.50 -17.89 -25.74
CA ASN A 162 -21.06 -17.86 -25.54
C ASN A 162 -20.39 -19.26 -25.52
N ILE A 163 -21.17 -20.34 -25.59
CA ILE A 163 -20.63 -21.69 -25.60
C ILE A 163 -20.30 -22.10 -27.04
N PRO A 164 -19.06 -22.52 -27.33
CA PRO A 164 -18.70 -22.99 -28.67
C PRO A 164 -19.56 -24.14 -29.16
N SER A 165 -20.06 -24.03 -30.38
CA SER A 165 -20.95 -24.98 -31.05
C SER A 165 -22.42 -24.91 -30.65
N ILE A 166 -22.83 -23.95 -29.83
CA ILE A 166 -24.25 -23.64 -29.56
C ILE A 166 -24.57 -22.32 -30.26
N GLU A 167 -25.72 -22.29 -30.91
CA GLU A 167 -26.30 -21.11 -31.55
C GLU A 167 -27.69 -20.87 -30.93
N VAL A 168 -27.98 -19.62 -30.60
CA VAL A 168 -29.28 -19.20 -30.09
C VAL A 168 -29.82 -18.16 -31.06
N ASP A 169 -30.99 -18.42 -31.62
CA ASP A 169 -31.63 -17.47 -32.51
C ASP A 169 -32.37 -16.34 -31.77
N PHE A 170 -32.90 -15.38 -32.52
CA PHE A 170 -33.62 -14.23 -31.96
C PHE A 170 -34.91 -14.61 -31.19
N ASP A 171 -35.47 -15.77 -31.47
CA ASP A 171 -36.65 -16.31 -30.82
C ASP A 171 -36.33 -17.16 -29.59
N GLY A 172 -35.02 -17.33 -29.30
CA GLY A 172 -34.53 -18.08 -28.14
C GLY A 172 -34.42 -19.60 -28.40
N ASN A 173 -34.53 -20.05 -29.64
CA ASN A 173 -34.33 -21.47 -29.95
C ASN A 173 -32.85 -21.81 -29.97
N VAL A 174 -32.52 -22.95 -29.39
CA VAL A 174 -31.15 -23.40 -29.24
C VAL A 174 -30.82 -24.49 -30.25
N SER A 175 -29.73 -24.32 -31.00
CA SER A 175 -29.16 -25.36 -31.86
C SER A 175 -27.79 -25.78 -31.42
N LEU A 176 -27.42 -27.03 -31.61
CA LEU A 176 -26.10 -27.61 -31.33
C LEU A 176 -25.50 -28.10 -32.66
N ARG A 177 -24.40 -27.45 -33.11
CA ARG A 177 -23.72 -27.75 -34.36
C ARG A 177 -24.67 -27.76 -35.56
N GLY A 178 -25.58 -26.78 -35.63
CA GLY A 178 -26.58 -26.65 -36.68
C GLY A 178 -27.78 -27.60 -36.58
N ASN A 179 -27.87 -28.40 -35.52
CA ASN A 179 -29.02 -29.25 -35.27
C ASN A 179 -29.95 -28.62 -34.24
N SER A 180 -31.16 -28.25 -34.63
CA SER A 180 -32.18 -27.65 -33.76
C SER A 180 -32.95 -28.66 -32.90
N ASN A 181 -32.79 -29.98 -33.16
CA ASN A 181 -33.43 -30.99 -32.34
C ASN A 181 -32.62 -31.32 -31.09
N VAL A 182 -32.49 -30.33 -30.21
CA VAL A 182 -31.74 -30.43 -28.93
C VAL A 182 -32.73 -30.51 -27.76
N LYS A 183 -32.42 -31.34 -26.79
CA LYS A 183 -33.17 -31.44 -25.55
C LYS A 183 -32.42 -30.74 -24.43
N ILE A 184 -33.02 -29.67 -23.89
CA ILE A 184 -32.50 -28.92 -22.76
C ILE A 184 -33.04 -29.50 -21.44
N LEU A 185 -32.17 -29.80 -20.53
CA LEU A 185 -32.51 -30.24 -19.17
C LEU A 185 -31.97 -29.27 -18.15
N ILE A 186 -32.81 -28.81 -17.24
CA ILE A 186 -32.42 -28.01 -16.06
C ILE A 186 -32.55 -28.90 -14.83
N ASN A 187 -31.44 -29.13 -14.13
CA ASN A 187 -31.41 -30.07 -13.00
C ASN A 187 -31.96 -31.47 -13.34
N GLY A 188 -31.69 -31.93 -14.56
CA GLY A 188 -32.12 -33.23 -15.04
C GLY A 188 -33.61 -33.29 -15.49
N LYS A 189 -34.37 -32.21 -15.39
CA LYS A 189 -35.77 -32.13 -15.83
C LYS A 189 -35.89 -31.42 -17.18
N PRO A 190 -36.75 -31.88 -18.10
CA PRO A 190 -36.96 -31.19 -19.37
C PRO A 190 -37.41 -29.75 -19.14
N SER A 191 -36.71 -28.82 -19.82
CA SER A 191 -37.05 -27.41 -19.81
C SER A 191 -37.97 -27.08 -20.97
N GLY A 192 -38.96 -26.18 -20.74
CA GLY A 192 -39.83 -25.62 -21.81
C GLY A 192 -39.13 -24.56 -22.66
N LEU A 193 -37.80 -24.39 -22.54
CA LEU A 193 -37.01 -23.46 -23.37
C LEU A 193 -36.65 -24.02 -24.75
N VAL A 194 -37.16 -25.17 -25.11
CA VAL A 194 -37.05 -25.68 -26.49
C VAL A 194 -38.21 -25.08 -27.25
N GLY A 195 -37.93 -24.36 -28.34
CA GLY A 195 -38.92 -23.89 -29.27
C GLY A 195 -39.87 -25.03 -29.64
N LEU A 196 -41.14 -24.84 -29.38
CA LEU A 196 -42.18 -25.70 -29.84
C LEU A 196 -42.19 -25.64 -31.36
N ALA A 197 -41.66 -26.68 -31.99
CA ALA A 197 -41.98 -26.97 -33.39
C ALA A 197 -43.38 -27.57 -33.43
#